data_797096eb6a03bd59230b692136773d7d
#
_entry.id   797096eb6a03bd59230b692136773d7d
#
_cell.length_a   1.000
_cell.length_b   1.000
_cell.length_c   1.000
_cell.angle_alpha   90.00
_cell.angle_beta   90.00
_cell.angle_gamma   90.00
#
_symmetry.space_group_name_H-M   'P 1'
#
loop_
_entity.id
_entity.type
_entity.pdbx_description
1 polymer ?
#
loop_
_entity_poly.entity_id
_entity_poly.type
_entity_poly.pdbx_seq_one_letter_code
_entity_poly.pdbx_strand_id
1 'polypeptide(L)'
;MNKKLHPIILAVALSAAAPYAYAAFTANMSEDAIKTEIRAQLALGQTPAQVAQAALAVGAEPVALAASIASVSPQSAAAAAATIAAAAPQSAAAIASATAQVAPQMAAQVAAQVTQAVAQSAPQAAATIAAAVTQAVPASATAIAAAVSQAAPAQAGVITAAVNQVAPASAAATIAAVATATNQTVTAVQQSATASTTQATQSVQQATTSSTQATTTLAATGTLPATAAGPTTGQTGQTGQTAAATTPTATPGAGTGGAGGSGGGGVASPS
;
A
#
# COMPACT_ATOMS: atom_id res chain seq x y z
N MET A 1 59.93 36.25 5.39
CA MET A 1 59.41 35.01 4.74
C MET A 1 57.85 35.05 4.76
N ASN A 2 57.29 35.57 3.67
CA ASN A 2 55.84 35.79 3.58
C ASN A 2 55.19 34.59 2.87
N LYS A 3 54.50 33.73 3.60
CA LYS A 3 53.64 32.70 3.03
C LYS A 3 52.30 33.32 2.61
N LYS A 4 52.16 33.55 1.32
CA LYS A 4 50.90 33.97 0.68
C LYS A 4 49.94 32.80 0.73
N LEU A 5 48.90 32.86 1.58
CA LEU A 5 47.76 31.97 1.50
C LEU A 5 46.96 32.33 0.23
N HIS A 6 46.86 31.40 -0.69
CA HIS A 6 45.95 31.52 -1.82
C HIS A 6 44.54 31.17 -1.32
N PRO A 7 43.56 32.03 -1.48
CA PRO A 7 42.16 31.64 -1.27
C PRO A 7 41.78 30.71 -2.43
N ILE A 8 41.54 29.44 -2.12
CA ILE A 8 40.84 28.52 -3.01
C ILE A 8 39.41 29.03 -3.12
N ILE A 9 39.13 29.76 -4.17
CA ILE A 9 37.76 30.10 -4.58
C ILE A 9 37.14 28.81 -5.03
N LEU A 10 36.37 28.19 -4.15
CA LEU A 10 35.45 27.12 -4.49
C LEU A 10 34.37 27.74 -5.39
N ALA A 11 34.61 27.78 -6.68
CA ALA A 11 33.59 28.08 -7.67
C ALA A 11 32.57 26.94 -7.63
N VAL A 12 31.57 27.08 -6.80
CA VAL A 12 30.31 26.36 -6.94
C VAL A 12 29.77 26.83 -8.30
N ALA A 13 29.99 26.00 -9.29
CA ALA A 13 29.29 26.13 -10.57
C ALA A 13 27.81 25.95 -10.26
N LEU A 14 27.14 27.03 -9.92
CA LEU A 14 25.71 27.17 -10.00
C LEU A 14 25.40 27.04 -11.51
N SER A 15 25.23 25.80 -11.97
CA SER A 15 24.69 25.54 -13.29
C SER A 15 23.38 26.31 -13.36
N ALA A 16 23.39 27.37 -14.17
CA ALA A 16 22.22 28.13 -14.54
C ALA A 16 21.22 27.11 -15.14
N ALA A 17 20.42 26.52 -14.26
CA ALA A 17 19.18 25.90 -14.66
C ALA A 17 18.38 27.04 -15.31
N ALA A 18 18.23 26.97 -16.64
CA ALA A 18 17.31 27.82 -17.34
C ALA A 18 16.03 27.89 -16.50
N PRO A 19 15.38 29.05 -16.40
CA PRO A 19 14.06 29.12 -15.80
C PRO A 19 13.13 28.33 -16.73
N TYR A 20 13.11 27.00 -16.59
CA TYR A 20 11.98 26.24 -17.03
C TYR A 20 10.83 26.88 -16.28
N ALA A 21 9.89 27.47 -17.00
CA ALA A 21 8.65 27.92 -16.43
C ALA A 21 8.06 26.69 -15.74
N TYR A 22 8.30 26.58 -14.45
CA TYR A 22 7.57 25.65 -13.62
C TYR A 22 6.14 26.13 -13.69
N ALA A 23 5.37 25.56 -14.61
CA ALA A 23 3.94 25.68 -14.57
C ALA A 23 3.55 25.18 -13.19
N ALA A 24 3.01 26.07 -12.42
CA ALA A 24 3.06 25.94 -10.99
C ALA A 24 2.02 24.91 -10.57
N PHE A 25 2.48 23.80 -10.02
CA PHE A 25 1.64 23.13 -9.05
C PHE A 25 1.23 24.18 -8.03
N THR A 26 -0.08 24.42 -7.88
CA THR A 26 -0.61 25.32 -6.88
C THR A 26 -1.29 24.51 -5.79
N ALA A 27 -1.27 24.98 -4.56
CA ALA A 27 -2.04 24.38 -3.49
C ALA A 27 -3.52 24.28 -3.90
N ASN A 28 -4.15 23.12 -3.66
CA ASN A 28 -5.55 22.83 -3.98
C ASN A 28 -5.89 22.65 -5.49
N MET A 29 -4.96 22.22 -6.31
CA MET A 29 -5.28 21.79 -7.68
C MET A 29 -6.22 20.58 -7.65
N SER A 30 -7.19 20.55 -8.57
CA SER A 30 -7.95 19.33 -8.83
C SER A 30 -7.04 18.24 -9.40
N GLU A 31 -7.41 16.98 -9.21
CA GLU A 31 -6.60 15.86 -9.71
C GLU A 31 -6.38 15.91 -11.22
N ASP A 32 -7.40 16.25 -11.98
CA ASP A 32 -7.27 16.38 -13.44
C ASP A 32 -6.29 17.48 -13.83
N ALA A 33 -6.25 18.57 -13.06
CA ALA A 33 -5.24 19.60 -13.22
C ALA A 33 -3.84 19.09 -12.87
N ILE A 34 -3.71 18.32 -11.77
CA ILE A 34 -2.44 17.67 -11.40
C ILE A 34 -1.97 16.70 -12.48
N LYS A 35 -2.86 15.83 -13.00
CA LYS A 35 -2.52 14.90 -14.08
C LYS A 35 -2.13 15.61 -15.36
N THR A 36 -2.81 16.71 -15.69
CA THR A 36 -2.51 17.53 -16.85
C THR A 36 -1.14 18.17 -16.71
N GLU A 37 -0.83 18.73 -15.54
CA GLU A 37 0.46 19.33 -15.24
C GLU A 37 1.59 18.28 -15.25
N ILE A 38 1.37 17.09 -14.64
CA ILE A 38 2.33 15.98 -14.71
C ILE A 38 2.67 15.64 -16.16
N ARG A 39 1.66 15.54 -17.05
CA ARG A 39 1.88 15.27 -18.48
C ARG A 39 2.69 16.38 -19.15
N ALA A 40 2.39 17.63 -18.84
CA ALA A 40 3.10 18.79 -19.37
C ALA A 40 4.58 18.77 -18.96
N GLN A 41 4.85 18.54 -17.69
CA GLN A 41 6.22 18.48 -17.16
C GLN A 41 7.02 17.30 -17.74
N LEU A 42 6.39 16.13 -17.88
CA LEU A 42 7.01 14.96 -18.53
C LEU A 42 7.30 15.23 -20.02
N ALA A 43 6.41 15.94 -20.72
CA ALA A 43 6.62 16.35 -22.12
C ALA A 43 7.79 17.35 -22.27
N LEU A 44 8.06 18.14 -21.23
CA LEU A 44 9.24 19.01 -21.15
C LEU A 44 10.54 18.26 -20.80
N GLY A 45 10.48 16.92 -20.66
CA GLY A 45 11.64 16.09 -20.37
C GLY A 45 11.99 15.99 -18.88
N GLN A 46 11.13 16.46 -17.99
CA GLN A 46 11.35 16.25 -16.55
C GLN A 46 11.10 14.79 -16.18
N THR A 47 11.88 14.29 -15.21
CA THR A 47 11.65 12.96 -14.69
C THR A 47 10.47 12.95 -13.72
N PRO A 48 9.72 11.83 -13.58
CA PRO A 48 8.65 11.70 -12.61
C PRO A 48 9.08 12.02 -11.16
N ALA A 49 10.33 11.75 -10.80
CA ALA A 49 10.89 12.09 -9.50
C ALA A 49 11.01 13.62 -9.30
N GLN A 50 11.47 14.35 -10.32
CA GLN A 50 11.53 15.83 -10.28
C GLN A 50 10.14 16.45 -10.19
N VAL A 51 9.20 15.92 -10.96
CA VAL A 51 7.79 16.32 -10.93
C VAL A 51 7.20 16.07 -9.53
N ALA A 52 7.49 14.90 -8.93
CA ALA A 52 7.05 14.58 -7.57
C ALA A 52 7.60 15.57 -6.53
N GLN A 53 8.90 15.89 -6.59
CA GLN A 53 9.53 16.86 -5.69
C GLN A 53 8.94 18.26 -5.84
N ALA A 54 8.71 18.71 -7.07
CA ALA A 54 8.12 20.01 -7.34
C ALA A 54 6.69 20.12 -6.78
N ALA A 55 5.87 19.07 -6.97
CA ALA A 55 4.51 19.02 -6.44
C ALA A 55 4.47 18.96 -4.90
N LEU A 56 5.35 18.18 -4.28
CA LEU A 56 5.47 18.12 -2.81
C LEU A 56 5.90 19.46 -2.21
N ALA A 57 6.77 20.21 -2.89
CA ALA A 57 7.23 21.52 -2.43
C ALA A 57 6.10 22.55 -2.29
N VAL A 58 5.00 22.38 -3.05
CA VAL A 58 3.80 23.24 -2.98
C VAL A 58 2.67 22.61 -2.16
N GLY A 59 2.96 21.51 -1.44
CA GLY A 59 2.03 20.89 -0.50
C GLY A 59 1.03 19.91 -1.14
N ALA A 60 1.36 19.32 -2.31
CA ALA A 60 0.52 18.27 -2.87
C ALA A 60 0.41 17.07 -1.93
N GLU A 61 -0.77 16.45 -1.87
CA GLU A 61 -1.00 15.28 -1.02
C GLU A 61 -0.21 14.08 -1.57
N PRO A 62 0.66 13.43 -0.75
CA PRO A 62 1.61 12.43 -1.24
C PRO A 62 0.97 11.19 -1.89
N VAL A 63 -0.15 10.69 -1.33
CA VAL A 63 -0.80 9.47 -1.83
C VAL A 63 -1.49 9.73 -3.18
N ALA A 64 -2.22 10.84 -3.29
CA ALA A 64 -2.87 11.25 -4.53
C ALA A 64 -1.85 11.56 -5.63
N LEU A 65 -0.75 12.23 -5.28
CA LEU A 65 0.34 12.52 -6.22
C LEU A 65 0.97 11.25 -6.77
N ALA A 66 1.28 10.28 -5.90
CA ALA A 66 1.85 8.99 -6.31
C ALA A 66 0.93 8.23 -7.28
N ALA A 67 -0.36 8.18 -6.96
CA ALA A 67 -1.37 7.57 -7.81
C ALA A 67 -1.51 8.29 -9.16
N SER A 68 -1.51 9.63 -9.15
CA SER A 68 -1.60 10.45 -10.36
C SER A 68 -0.39 10.23 -11.29
N ILE A 69 0.83 10.19 -10.73
CA ILE A 69 2.03 9.88 -11.51
C ILE A 69 1.96 8.44 -12.06
N ALA A 70 1.54 7.47 -11.24
CA ALA A 70 1.40 6.09 -11.67
C ALA A 70 0.38 5.92 -12.81
N SER A 71 -0.71 6.70 -12.80
CA SER A 71 -1.72 6.66 -13.86
C SER A 71 -1.21 7.25 -15.19
N VAL A 72 -0.35 8.26 -15.11
CA VAL A 72 0.23 8.93 -16.29
C VAL A 72 1.45 8.18 -16.83
N SER A 73 2.28 7.65 -15.95
CA SER A 73 3.55 6.98 -16.29
C SER A 73 3.76 5.72 -15.44
N PRO A 74 3.06 4.60 -15.74
CA PRO A 74 3.15 3.37 -14.97
C PRO A 74 4.58 2.82 -14.82
N GLN A 75 5.38 2.96 -15.87
CA GLN A 75 6.78 2.48 -15.89
C GLN A 75 7.68 3.19 -14.86
N SER A 76 7.34 4.43 -14.52
CA SER A 76 8.10 5.24 -13.56
C SER A 76 7.44 5.28 -12.17
N ALA A 77 6.32 4.57 -12.00
CA ALA A 77 5.52 4.60 -10.78
C ALA A 77 6.34 4.23 -9.53
N ALA A 78 7.21 3.22 -9.64
CA ALA A 78 8.01 2.78 -8.51
C ALA A 78 9.05 3.83 -8.08
N ALA A 79 9.75 4.46 -9.02
CA ALA A 79 10.73 5.50 -8.72
C ALA A 79 10.06 6.77 -8.15
N ALA A 80 8.92 7.17 -8.72
CA ALA A 80 8.15 8.29 -8.19
C ALA A 80 7.63 8.02 -6.77
N ALA A 81 7.03 6.84 -6.54
CA ALA A 81 6.55 6.44 -5.22
C ALA A 81 7.68 6.41 -4.17
N ALA A 82 8.86 5.91 -4.54
CA ALA A 82 10.04 5.91 -3.68
C ALA A 82 10.47 7.34 -3.30
N THR A 83 10.51 8.27 -4.27
CA THR A 83 10.84 9.68 -4.04
C THR A 83 9.83 10.34 -3.10
N ILE A 84 8.53 10.10 -3.32
CA ILE A 84 7.46 10.64 -2.49
C ILE A 84 7.51 10.05 -1.07
N ALA A 85 7.72 8.73 -0.96
CA ALA A 85 7.83 8.05 0.34
C ALA A 85 9.05 8.51 1.15
N ALA A 86 10.18 8.80 0.50
CA ALA A 86 11.35 9.38 1.17
C ALA A 86 11.04 10.75 1.80
N ALA A 87 10.20 11.56 1.15
CA ALA A 87 9.76 12.84 1.67
C ALA A 87 8.63 12.71 2.73
N ALA A 88 7.82 11.64 2.65
CA ALA A 88 6.70 11.39 3.55
C ALA A 88 6.72 9.94 4.10
N PRO A 89 7.72 9.55 4.92
CA PRO A 89 7.93 8.16 5.34
C PRO A 89 6.77 7.58 6.15
N GLN A 90 6.01 8.40 6.86
CA GLN A 90 4.82 7.97 7.60
C GLN A 90 3.68 7.48 6.67
N SER A 91 3.65 7.98 5.44
CA SER A 91 2.65 7.60 4.43
C SER A 91 3.16 6.52 3.47
N ALA A 92 4.37 5.98 3.68
CA ALA A 92 5.02 5.07 2.73
C ALA A 92 4.16 3.85 2.34
N ALA A 93 3.48 3.23 3.31
CA ALA A 93 2.61 2.09 3.04
C ALA A 93 1.36 2.48 2.22
N ALA A 94 0.76 3.64 2.50
CA ALA A 94 -0.38 4.15 1.75
C ALA A 94 0.03 4.56 0.33
N ILE A 95 1.19 5.23 0.18
CA ILE A 95 1.77 5.58 -1.13
C ILE A 95 2.01 4.32 -1.95
N ALA A 96 2.67 3.30 -1.38
CA ALA A 96 2.95 2.03 -2.06
C ALA A 96 1.65 1.30 -2.46
N SER A 97 0.67 1.23 -1.56
CA SER A 97 -0.63 0.61 -1.81
C SER A 97 -1.39 1.32 -2.93
N ALA A 98 -1.52 2.65 -2.88
CA ALA A 98 -2.19 3.44 -3.91
C ALA A 98 -1.52 3.30 -5.28
N THR A 99 -0.20 3.38 -5.30
CA THR A 99 0.58 3.20 -6.53
C THR A 99 0.37 1.81 -7.13
N ALA A 100 0.37 0.75 -6.29
CA ALA A 100 0.15 -0.63 -6.73
C ALA A 100 -1.28 -0.88 -7.23
N GLN A 101 -2.29 -0.22 -6.66
CA GLN A 101 -3.66 -0.29 -7.16
C GLN A 101 -3.78 0.27 -8.58
N VAL A 102 -3.07 1.35 -8.88
CA VAL A 102 -3.07 2.00 -10.20
C VAL A 102 -2.15 1.27 -11.19
N ALA A 103 -1.01 0.76 -10.74
CA ALA A 103 -0.01 0.07 -11.56
C ALA A 103 0.31 -1.34 -10.99
N PRO A 104 -0.63 -2.30 -11.05
CA PRO A 104 -0.50 -3.60 -10.38
C PRO A 104 0.68 -4.44 -10.87
N GLN A 105 1.08 -4.29 -12.14
CA GLN A 105 2.26 -4.98 -12.67
C GLN A 105 3.58 -4.52 -12.04
N MET A 106 3.59 -3.30 -11.46
CA MET A 106 4.77 -2.74 -10.79
C MET A 106 4.76 -2.99 -9.28
N ALA A 107 3.76 -3.70 -8.73
CA ALA A 107 3.53 -3.83 -7.29
C ALA A 107 4.78 -4.29 -6.50
N ALA A 108 5.46 -5.33 -6.95
CA ALA A 108 6.67 -5.82 -6.30
C ALA A 108 7.83 -4.79 -6.35
N GLN A 109 8.00 -4.11 -7.49
CA GLN A 109 9.03 -3.08 -7.66
C GLN A 109 8.70 -1.83 -6.82
N VAL A 110 7.43 -1.41 -6.79
CA VAL A 110 6.95 -0.32 -5.93
C VAL A 110 7.24 -0.64 -4.47
N ALA A 111 6.86 -1.83 -4.00
CA ALA A 111 7.08 -2.24 -2.62
C ALA A 111 8.58 -2.25 -2.26
N ALA A 112 9.45 -2.79 -3.11
CA ALA A 112 10.88 -2.83 -2.88
C ALA A 112 11.51 -1.43 -2.86
N GLN A 113 11.23 -0.59 -3.85
CA GLN A 113 11.83 0.74 -3.96
C GLN A 113 11.35 1.68 -2.85
N VAL A 114 10.06 1.63 -2.49
CA VAL A 114 9.53 2.39 -1.34
C VAL A 114 10.18 1.90 -0.04
N THR A 115 10.32 0.59 0.15
CA THR A 115 11.02 0.04 1.34
C THR A 115 12.46 0.54 1.42
N GLN A 116 13.21 0.51 0.31
CA GLN A 116 14.58 1.04 0.26
C GLN A 116 14.63 2.54 0.58
N ALA A 117 13.69 3.31 0.02
CA ALA A 117 13.63 4.76 0.22
C ALA A 117 13.40 5.16 1.69
N VAL A 118 12.65 4.36 2.44
CA VAL A 118 12.33 4.64 3.85
C VAL A 118 13.17 3.81 4.84
N ALA A 119 14.10 2.99 4.37
CA ALA A 119 14.86 2.06 5.22
C ALA A 119 15.60 2.75 6.38
N GLN A 120 16.07 3.98 6.18
CA GLN A 120 16.79 4.74 7.21
C GLN A 120 15.85 5.51 8.15
N SER A 121 14.74 6.05 7.62
CA SER A 121 13.80 6.88 8.37
C SER A 121 12.70 6.06 9.08
N ALA A 122 12.31 4.94 8.51
CA ALA A 122 11.26 4.05 9.02
C ALA A 122 11.63 2.57 8.81
N PRO A 123 12.68 2.06 9.45
CA PRO A 123 13.18 0.70 9.19
C PRO A 123 12.14 -0.40 9.46
N GLN A 124 11.17 -0.15 10.33
CA GLN A 124 10.12 -1.12 10.65
C GLN A 124 8.96 -1.12 9.63
N ALA A 125 8.95 -0.21 8.67
CA ALA A 125 7.85 -0.09 7.71
C ALA A 125 7.81 -1.20 6.65
N ALA A 126 8.89 -1.98 6.45
CA ALA A 126 8.99 -2.97 5.39
C ALA A 126 7.85 -4.00 5.39
N ALA A 127 7.52 -4.57 6.55
CA ALA A 127 6.43 -5.53 6.68
C ALA A 127 5.06 -4.89 6.44
N THR A 128 4.86 -3.65 6.92
CA THR A 128 3.63 -2.88 6.69
C THR A 128 3.45 -2.55 5.21
N ILE A 129 4.53 -2.13 4.53
CA ILE A 129 4.52 -1.88 3.08
C ILE A 129 4.19 -3.16 2.32
N ALA A 130 4.87 -4.28 2.64
CA ALA A 130 4.63 -5.56 2.00
C ALA A 130 3.17 -6.01 2.17
N ALA A 131 2.62 -5.93 3.38
CA ALA A 131 1.23 -6.28 3.66
C ALA A 131 0.25 -5.36 2.91
N ALA A 132 0.46 -4.04 2.93
CA ALA A 132 -0.42 -3.07 2.27
C ALA A 132 -0.45 -3.25 0.74
N VAL A 133 0.71 -3.48 0.13
CA VAL A 133 0.80 -3.76 -1.32
C VAL A 133 0.21 -5.13 -1.65
N THR A 134 0.37 -6.14 -0.78
CA THR A 134 -0.25 -7.45 -0.96
C THR A 134 -1.78 -7.37 -0.84
N GLN A 135 -2.33 -6.55 0.05
CA GLN A 135 -3.77 -6.30 0.12
C GLN A 135 -4.29 -5.66 -1.17
N ALA A 136 -3.52 -4.73 -1.76
CA ALA A 136 -3.86 -4.08 -3.01
C ALA A 136 -3.77 -5.03 -4.22
N VAL A 137 -2.76 -5.91 -4.25
CA VAL A 137 -2.47 -6.82 -5.38
C VAL A 137 -2.14 -8.23 -4.87
N PRO A 138 -3.13 -9.01 -4.40
CA PRO A 138 -2.90 -10.34 -3.80
C PRO A 138 -2.23 -11.35 -4.76
N ALA A 139 -2.50 -11.23 -6.05
CA ALA A 139 -1.88 -12.08 -7.07
C ALA A 139 -0.34 -11.96 -7.13
N SER A 140 0.22 -10.86 -6.64
CA SER A 140 1.66 -10.61 -6.62
C SER A 140 2.33 -10.90 -5.27
N ALA A 141 1.61 -11.49 -4.31
CA ALA A 141 2.07 -11.69 -2.93
C ALA A 141 3.49 -12.28 -2.81
N THR A 142 3.76 -13.35 -3.55
CA THR A 142 5.07 -14.02 -3.57
C THR A 142 6.18 -13.10 -4.08
N ALA A 143 5.94 -12.39 -5.18
CA ALA A 143 6.91 -11.46 -5.76
C ALA A 143 7.15 -10.25 -4.84
N ILE A 144 6.10 -9.73 -4.22
CA ILE A 144 6.18 -8.62 -3.25
C ILE A 144 7.04 -9.03 -2.05
N ALA A 145 6.75 -10.20 -1.44
CA ALA A 145 7.51 -10.70 -0.29
C ALA A 145 8.99 -10.87 -0.62
N ALA A 146 9.32 -11.49 -1.74
CA ALA A 146 10.70 -11.69 -2.19
C ALA A 146 11.41 -10.35 -2.40
N ALA A 147 10.80 -9.41 -3.14
CA ALA A 147 11.39 -8.12 -3.47
C ALA A 147 11.59 -7.23 -2.22
N VAL A 148 10.63 -7.21 -1.30
CA VAL A 148 10.74 -6.46 -0.04
C VAL A 148 11.75 -7.11 0.89
N SER A 149 11.83 -8.46 0.95
CA SER A 149 12.83 -9.15 1.76
C SER A 149 14.26 -8.95 1.22
N GLN A 150 14.45 -8.77 -0.07
CA GLN A 150 15.74 -8.33 -0.63
C GLN A 150 16.10 -6.91 -0.21
N ALA A 151 15.11 -6.01 -0.16
CA ALA A 151 15.31 -4.63 0.25
C ALA A 151 15.55 -4.49 1.76
N ALA A 152 14.96 -5.38 2.58
CA ALA A 152 15.06 -5.39 4.04
C ALA A 152 15.29 -6.81 4.60
N PRO A 153 16.47 -7.41 4.38
CA PRO A 153 16.73 -8.82 4.71
C PRO A 153 16.63 -9.11 6.22
N ALA A 154 16.94 -8.15 7.08
CA ALA A 154 16.79 -8.30 8.52
C ALA A 154 15.33 -8.49 8.96
N GLN A 155 14.35 -8.11 8.14
CA GLN A 155 12.92 -8.24 8.42
C GLN A 155 12.26 -9.37 7.63
N ALA A 156 13.01 -10.22 6.94
CA ALA A 156 12.46 -11.27 6.07
C ALA A 156 11.41 -12.15 6.78
N GLY A 157 11.63 -12.51 8.04
CA GLY A 157 10.67 -13.26 8.84
C GLY A 157 9.34 -12.53 9.06
N VAL A 158 9.40 -11.26 9.48
CA VAL A 158 8.20 -10.42 9.71
C VAL A 158 7.45 -10.17 8.40
N ILE A 159 8.18 -9.87 7.32
CA ILE A 159 7.62 -9.67 5.97
C ILE A 159 6.90 -10.93 5.51
N THR A 160 7.56 -12.10 5.63
CA THR A 160 6.97 -13.38 5.24
C THR A 160 5.70 -13.67 6.06
N ALA A 161 5.75 -13.49 7.37
CA ALA A 161 4.59 -13.71 8.23
C ALA A 161 3.44 -12.75 7.89
N ALA A 162 3.72 -11.46 7.66
CA ALA A 162 2.72 -10.46 7.31
C ALA A 162 2.05 -10.76 5.96
N VAL A 163 2.84 -11.09 4.94
CA VAL A 163 2.32 -11.46 3.61
C VAL A 163 1.48 -12.75 3.69
N ASN A 164 1.93 -13.75 4.45
CA ASN A 164 1.19 -15.01 4.62
C ASN A 164 -0.16 -14.82 5.36
N GLN A 165 -0.25 -13.86 6.28
CA GLN A 165 -1.53 -13.50 6.91
C GLN A 165 -2.51 -12.86 5.92
N VAL A 166 -2.01 -12.04 5.00
CA VAL A 166 -2.83 -11.38 3.98
C VAL A 166 -3.19 -12.32 2.84
N ALA A 167 -2.26 -13.16 2.41
CA ALA A 167 -2.41 -14.07 1.28
C ALA A 167 -2.02 -15.52 1.65
N PRO A 168 -2.82 -16.21 2.49
CA PRO A 168 -2.46 -17.54 3.02
C PRO A 168 -2.35 -18.62 1.93
N ALA A 169 -3.07 -18.48 0.84
CA ALA A 169 -3.00 -19.42 -0.27
C ALA A 169 -1.62 -19.47 -0.96
N SER A 170 -0.84 -18.40 -0.85
CA SER A 170 0.52 -18.31 -1.43
C SER A 170 1.63 -18.59 -0.42
N ALA A 171 1.32 -18.97 0.83
CA ALA A 171 2.28 -19.04 1.92
C ALA A 171 3.51 -19.91 1.62
N ALA A 172 3.32 -21.13 1.09
CA ALA A 172 4.43 -22.02 0.76
C ALA A 172 5.33 -21.43 -0.34
N ALA A 173 4.74 -20.85 -1.39
CA ALA A 173 5.47 -20.20 -2.47
C ALA A 173 6.21 -18.94 -1.97
N THR A 174 5.59 -18.18 -1.07
CA THR A 174 6.19 -17.00 -0.45
C THR A 174 7.43 -17.38 0.38
N ILE A 175 7.36 -18.40 1.22
CA ILE A 175 8.49 -18.88 2.02
C ILE A 175 9.65 -19.30 1.10
N ALA A 176 9.37 -20.09 0.05
CA ALA A 176 10.38 -20.53 -0.90
C ALA A 176 11.02 -19.36 -1.67
N ALA A 177 10.24 -18.39 -2.11
CA ALA A 177 10.73 -17.22 -2.83
C ALA A 177 11.58 -16.30 -1.93
N VAL A 178 11.17 -16.08 -0.69
CA VAL A 178 11.94 -15.30 0.28
C VAL A 178 13.24 -16.03 0.63
N ALA A 179 13.22 -17.36 0.81
CA ALA A 179 14.41 -18.16 1.06
C ALA A 179 15.44 -17.99 -0.07
N THR A 180 14.99 -18.06 -1.32
CA THR A 180 15.83 -17.81 -2.50
C THR A 180 16.34 -16.37 -2.53
N ALA A 181 15.47 -15.40 -2.30
CA ALA A 181 15.78 -13.97 -2.36
C ALA A 181 16.81 -13.53 -1.30
N THR A 182 16.81 -14.17 -0.13
CA THR A 182 17.68 -13.84 1.00
C THR A 182 18.84 -14.82 1.21
N ASN A 183 19.00 -15.81 0.33
CA ASN A 183 20.00 -16.91 0.45
C ASN A 183 19.87 -17.68 1.80
N GLN A 184 18.65 -17.85 2.27
CA GLN A 184 18.34 -18.61 3.49
C GLN A 184 17.74 -19.98 3.14
N THR A 185 17.72 -20.90 4.11
CA THR A 185 16.98 -22.14 3.92
C THR A 185 15.47 -21.90 4.15
N VAL A 186 14.62 -22.67 3.47
CA VAL A 186 13.16 -22.62 3.65
C VAL A 186 12.80 -22.80 5.14
N THR A 187 13.47 -23.72 5.83
CA THR A 187 13.26 -23.97 7.27
C THR A 187 13.59 -22.74 8.11
N ALA A 188 14.70 -22.04 7.83
CA ALA A 188 15.07 -20.81 8.56
C ALA A 188 14.04 -19.69 8.37
N VAL A 189 13.58 -19.47 7.13
CA VAL A 189 12.53 -18.48 6.84
C VAL A 189 11.22 -18.87 7.55
N GLN A 190 10.84 -20.14 7.53
CA GLN A 190 9.62 -20.61 8.20
C GLN A 190 9.69 -20.41 9.71
N GLN A 191 10.82 -20.74 10.33
CA GLN A 191 11.04 -20.54 11.78
C GLN A 191 11.00 -19.04 12.13
N SER A 192 11.68 -18.20 11.36
CA SER A 192 11.69 -16.74 11.59
C SER A 192 10.30 -16.12 11.38
N ALA A 193 9.54 -16.58 10.38
CA ALA A 193 8.16 -16.13 10.17
C ALA A 193 7.24 -16.54 11.34
N THR A 194 7.36 -17.77 11.84
CA THR A 194 6.60 -18.24 12.99
C THR A 194 6.92 -17.42 14.25
N ALA A 195 8.22 -17.17 14.51
CA ALA A 195 8.67 -16.36 15.64
C ALA A 195 8.20 -14.90 15.57
N SER A 196 7.94 -14.40 14.37
CA SER A 196 7.58 -12.99 14.11
C SER A 196 6.07 -12.73 13.99
N THR A 197 5.22 -13.71 14.31
CA THR A 197 3.76 -13.63 14.07
C THR A 197 3.11 -12.43 14.76
N THR A 198 3.48 -12.13 16.01
CA THR A 198 2.92 -10.97 16.75
C THR A 198 3.25 -9.65 16.06
N GLN A 199 4.51 -9.46 15.66
CA GLN A 199 4.95 -8.25 14.96
C GLN A 199 4.29 -8.14 13.58
N ALA A 200 4.15 -9.27 12.89
CA ALA A 200 3.44 -9.34 11.61
C ALA A 200 1.97 -8.91 11.75
N THR A 201 1.27 -9.34 12.80
CA THR A 201 -0.11 -8.93 13.05
C THR A 201 -0.25 -7.43 13.23
N GLN A 202 0.66 -6.80 13.97
CA GLN A 202 0.69 -5.34 14.10
C GLN A 202 0.93 -4.65 12.74
N SER A 203 1.88 -5.18 11.94
CA SER A 203 2.16 -4.68 10.61
C SER A 203 0.95 -4.80 9.68
N VAL A 204 0.20 -5.90 9.73
CA VAL A 204 -1.03 -6.10 8.95
C VAL A 204 -2.13 -5.12 9.36
N GLN A 205 -2.30 -4.86 10.65
CA GLN A 205 -3.27 -3.86 11.14
C GLN A 205 -2.93 -2.45 10.63
N GLN A 206 -1.66 -2.05 10.71
CA GLN A 206 -1.20 -0.78 10.15
C GLN A 206 -1.37 -0.73 8.63
N ALA A 207 -1.10 -1.85 7.94
CA ALA A 207 -1.30 -1.98 6.51
C ALA A 207 -2.77 -1.81 6.11
N THR A 208 -3.71 -2.37 6.88
CA THR A 208 -5.14 -2.21 6.63
C THR A 208 -5.56 -0.74 6.74
N THR A 209 -5.08 -0.02 7.75
CA THR A 209 -5.32 1.42 7.88
C THR A 209 -4.76 2.19 6.69
N SER A 210 -3.52 1.88 6.28
CA SER A 210 -2.86 2.52 5.15
C SER A 210 -3.56 2.23 3.81
N SER A 211 -4.00 0.98 3.60
CA SER A 211 -4.75 0.59 2.40
C SER A 211 -6.13 1.26 2.33
N THR A 212 -6.80 1.41 3.48
CA THR A 212 -8.07 2.15 3.57
C THR A 212 -7.84 3.62 3.22
N GLN A 213 -6.80 4.25 3.76
CA GLN A 213 -6.42 5.62 3.42
C GLN A 213 -6.15 5.75 1.91
N ALA A 214 -5.36 4.84 1.33
CA ALA A 214 -5.06 4.82 -0.08
C ALA A 214 -6.35 4.73 -0.93
N THR A 215 -7.24 3.80 -0.61
CA THR A 215 -8.51 3.61 -1.33
C THR A 215 -9.42 4.83 -1.19
N THR A 216 -9.50 5.43 0.01
CA THR A 216 -10.28 6.65 0.25
C THR A 216 -9.74 7.82 -0.57
N THR A 217 -8.43 8.01 -0.59
CA THR A 217 -7.78 9.05 -1.40
C THR A 217 -8.04 8.83 -2.88
N LEU A 218 -7.86 7.60 -3.38
CA LEU A 218 -8.12 7.26 -4.79
C LEU A 218 -9.60 7.44 -5.18
N ALA A 219 -10.53 7.13 -4.27
CA ALA A 219 -11.96 7.36 -4.50
C ALA A 219 -12.30 8.85 -4.52
N ALA A 220 -11.72 9.63 -3.61
CA ALA A 220 -11.91 11.08 -3.55
C ALA A 220 -11.33 11.79 -4.78
N THR A 221 -10.29 11.22 -5.38
CA THR A 221 -9.58 11.77 -6.52
C THR A 221 -10.02 11.18 -7.87
N GLY A 222 -10.97 10.23 -7.87
CA GLY A 222 -11.47 9.60 -9.11
C GLY A 222 -10.47 8.70 -9.84
N THR A 223 -9.35 8.35 -9.20
CA THR A 223 -8.25 7.56 -9.81
C THR A 223 -8.50 6.05 -9.78
N LEU A 224 -9.56 5.57 -9.10
CA LEU A 224 -9.85 4.14 -9.06
C LEU A 224 -10.17 3.62 -10.48
N PRO A 225 -9.42 2.62 -10.97
CA PRO A 225 -9.84 1.90 -12.16
C PRO A 225 -11.20 1.22 -11.88
N ALA A 226 -12.11 1.25 -12.85
CA ALA A 226 -13.49 0.75 -12.74
C ALA A 226 -13.63 -0.73 -12.34
N THR A 227 -12.51 -1.47 -12.24
CA THR A 227 -12.42 -2.89 -11.88
C THR A 227 -11.96 -3.16 -10.45
N ALA A 228 -11.64 -2.15 -9.66
CA ALA A 228 -11.10 -2.31 -8.30
C ALA A 228 -12.18 -2.31 -7.19
N ALA A 229 -13.44 -2.63 -7.51
CA ALA A 229 -14.39 -3.01 -6.49
C ALA A 229 -14.04 -4.42 -5.99
N GLY A 230 -13.05 -4.49 -5.09
CA GLY A 230 -12.75 -5.67 -4.32
C GLY A 230 -13.98 -6.07 -3.48
N PRO A 231 -14.10 -7.35 -3.08
CA PRO A 231 -15.21 -7.79 -2.26
C PRO A 231 -15.20 -6.98 -0.96
N THR A 232 -16.25 -6.21 -0.76
CA THR A 232 -16.58 -5.65 0.54
C THR A 232 -16.85 -6.83 1.47
N THR A 233 -15.82 -7.26 2.21
CA THR A 233 -16.04 -8.10 3.37
C THR A 233 -16.89 -7.30 4.34
N GLY A 234 -18.14 -7.72 4.50
CA GLY A 234 -19.10 -7.11 5.39
C GLY A 234 -18.52 -7.02 6.80
N GLN A 235 -18.13 -5.83 7.16
CA GLN A 235 -17.87 -5.49 8.56
C GLN A 235 -19.22 -5.24 9.18
N THR A 236 -19.75 -6.24 9.88
CA THR A 236 -20.83 -6.08 10.84
C THR A 236 -20.30 -5.22 11.97
N GLY A 237 -20.32 -3.91 11.78
CA GLY A 237 -20.09 -2.92 12.80
C GLY A 237 -21.31 -2.84 13.69
N GLN A 238 -21.16 -3.38 14.88
CA GLN A 238 -22.05 -3.16 16.02
C GLN A 238 -21.95 -1.68 16.41
N THR A 239 -22.95 -0.89 16.06
CA THR A 239 -23.20 0.39 16.73
C THR A 239 -24.59 0.33 17.31
N GLY A 240 -24.63 0.08 18.63
CA GLY A 240 -25.77 0.40 19.42
C GLY A 240 -25.96 1.91 19.43
N GLN A 241 -27.10 2.37 18.95
CA GLN A 241 -27.65 3.64 19.35
C GLN A 241 -29.17 3.53 19.38
N THR A 242 -29.67 3.50 20.60
CA THR A 242 -31.05 3.66 20.99
C THR A 242 -31.63 4.95 20.40
N ALA A 243 -32.70 4.81 19.66
CA ALA A 243 -33.67 5.88 19.46
C ALA A 243 -35.07 5.30 19.57
N ALA A 244 -35.83 5.87 20.49
CA ALA A 244 -37.13 5.48 20.93
C ALA A 244 -38.24 5.75 19.91
N ALA A 245 -39.26 4.89 20.03
CA ALA A 245 -40.68 5.17 19.87
C ALA A 245 -41.26 5.45 18.49
N THR A 246 -42.14 4.61 18.04
CA THR A 246 -43.60 4.80 18.17
C THR A 246 -44.29 3.60 17.58
N THR A 247 -45.14 2.97 18.37
CA THR A 247 -46.16 2.00 17.95
C THR A 247 -47.21 2.67 17.07
N PRO A 248 -47.83 1.91 16.15
CA PRO A 248 -49.28 1.77 16.26
C PRO A 248 -49.75 0.31 16.22
N THR A 249 -50.69 0.08 17.08
CA THR A 249 -51.66 -0.97 17.29
C THR A 249 -52.36 -1.40 16.00
N ALA A 250 -52.48 -2.71 15.77
CA ALA A 250 -53.63 -3.31 15.09
C ALA A 250 -53.73 -4.81 15.40
N THR A 251 -54.87 -5.23 15.73
CA THR A 251 -55.52 -6.33 16.39
C THR A 251 -55.63 -7.62 15.52
N PRO A 252 -56.05 -8.77 16.09
CA PRO A 252 -55.62 -10.12 15.73
C PRO A 252 -56.52 -10.83 14.71
N GLY A 253 -55.92 -11.80 14.00
CA GLY A 253 -56.63 -12.73 13.13
C GLY A 253 -56.27 -14.16 13.50
N ALA A 254 -57.25 -14.90 13.99
CA ALA A 254 -57.23 -16.32 14.31
C ALA A 254 -57.16 -17.21 13.06
N GLY A 255 -56.49 -18.37 13.18
CA GLY A 255 -56.53 -19.39 12.16
C GLY A 255 -55.77 -20.67 12.58
N THR A 256 -56.47 -21.49 13.26
CA THR A 256 -56.51 -22.93 13.45
C THR A 256 -55.69 -23.84 12.50
N GLY A 257 -54.97 -24.86 13.05
CA GLY A 257 -55.10 -26.24 12.66
C GLY A 257 -53.92 -26.89 12.00
N GLY A 258 -53.50 -28.03 12.52
CA GLY A 258 -52.92 -29.09 11.76
C GLY A 258 -51.76 -29.88 12.42
N ALA A 259 -52.17 -30.98 13.05
CA ALA A 259 -51.38 -32.01 13.71
C ALA A 259 -50.68 -32.97 12.73
N GLY A 260 -49.72 -33.74 13.28
CA GLY A 260 -49.31 -35.05 12.77
C GLY A 260 -47.87 -35.08 12.28
N GLY A 261 -46.98 -35.90 12.77
CA GLY A 261 -46.79 -37.27 13.09
C GLY A 261 -45.29 -37.54 12.96
N SER A 262 -44.55 -37.98 13.97
CA SER A 262 -44.26 -39.36 14.28
C SER A 262 -43.38 -40.14 13.31
N GLY A 263 -42.25 -40.67 13.83
CA GLY A 263 -41.46 -41.80 13.38
C GLY A 263 -40.01 -41.44 13.10
N GLY A 264 -38.96 -41.93 13.75
CA GLY A 264 -38.76 -43.19 14.40
C GLY A 264 -37.62 -43.94 13.75
N GLY A 265 -36.56 -44.29 14.51
CA GLY A 265 -35.66 -45.41 14.30
C GLY A 265 -34.49 -45.11 13.35
N GLY A 266 -33.23 -45.51 13.64
CA GLY A 266 -32.68 -46.54 14.43
C GLY A 266 -31.20 -46.68 14.13
N VAL A 267 -30.52 -47.14 15.10
CA VAL A 267 -29.13 -47.50 15.33
C VAL A 267 -28.46 -48.37 14.26
N ALA A 268 -27.11 -48.23 14.09
CA ALA A 268 -26.09 -49.29 14.26
C ALA A 268 -24.71 -48.89 13.77
N SER A 269 -23.70 -48.81 14.65
CA SER A 269 -22.32 -49.26 14.45
C SER A 269 -22.31 -50.82 14.50
N PRO A 270 -21.23 -51.56 14.20
CA PRO A 270 -19.78 -51.20 14.11
C PRO A 270 -19.05 -51.98 12.98
N SER A 271 -17.83 -51.64 12.67
CA SER A 271 -16.60 -52.46 12.62
C SER A 271 -15.45 -51.65 12.05
#